data_fc1856a7aeda12794b10b049c1db5bba
#
_entry.id   fc1856a7aeda12794b10b049c1db5bba
#
_cell.length_a   1.000
_cell.length_b   1.000
_cell.length_c   1.000
_cell.angle_alpha   90.00
_cell.angle_beta   90.00
_cell.angle_gamma   90.00
#
_symmetry.space_group_name_H-M   'P 1'
#
loop_
_entity.id
_entity.type
_entity.pdbx_description
1 polymer ?
#
loop_
_entity_poly.entity_id
_entity_poly.type
_entity_poly.pdbx_seq_one_letter_code
_entity_poly.pdbx_strand_id
1 'polypeptide(L)'
;MNKVLPRIAIRNLSRQKKRTFLLGGAIAFGIMVVTLINGFAGAFIENVSENFAYLMAGHVFVQGTEKTDSGKRFYAIRDDSVILKALQDAGVSYEFATKSSEVSASLVFAGKSINQNLTGLDISNSTFLKERLVLRQGSWEAAGAADALIISEKIAKKLNILPGDKVTAQFQTVTGQNNIADFTIAAISQDSSLIGSVMAYVNLPYLNEVIGLKPGEYMSLGFMLANIKDAKEFSARLYTSMNGMGLQLFEQNKTDDSGATTPFMAMMQSQNKETWQGTKYRVYTIDDVLSQARQIVVALDTSSLVVLLVLFAIVMIGITNTFRMVMYERIREIGTMRAIGVQRGEIRSLFLYEAFFLALGGAIAGIILALVVMSLLSLIDFGMDSPAFLIMRNGHLSFFLPPLRALGNILIIALLTLFAAYFPAKSAAKMEPALALRTMK
;
A
#
# COMPACT_ATOMS: atom_id res chain seq x y z
N MET A 1 8.57 -31.18 -38.41
CA MET A 1 7.88 -31.76 -37.24
C MET A 1 7.57 -30.76 -36.14
N ASN A 2 8.33 -29.66 -35.91
CA ASN A 2 8.11 -28.70 -34.82
C ASN A 2 6.73 -28.01 -34.77
N LYS A 3 6.01 -27.88 -35.87
CA LYS A 3 4.66 -27.25 -35.89
C LYS A 3 3.50 -28.22 -35.60
N VAL A 4 3.73 -29.54 -35.62
CA VAL A 4 2.68 -30.55 -35.44
C VAL A 4 2.50 -30.92 -33.96
N LEU A 5 3.59 -30.97 -33.18
CA LEU A 5 3.59 -31.38 -31.76
C LEU A 5 2.67 -30.53 -30.90
N PRO A 6 2.63 -29.17 -31.00
CA PRO A 6 1.70 -28.34 -30.19
C PRO A 6 0.23 -28.64 -30.49
N ARG A 7 -0.12 -28.89 -31.75
CA ARG A 7 -1.50 -29.27 -32.16
C ARG A 7 -1.92 -30.61 -31.55
N ILE A 8 -1.03 -31.59 -31.56
CA ILE A 8 -1.28 -32.92 -30.96
C ILE A 8 -1.47 -32.74 -29.45
N ALA A 9 -0.63 -31.95 -28.77
CA ALA A 9 -0.70 -31.69 -27.36
C ALA A 9 -2.07 -31.07 -26.95
N ILE A 10 -2.55 -30.04 -27.65
CA ILE A 10 -3.86 -29.43 -27.39
C ILE A 10 -5.00 -30.44 -27.62
N ARG A 11 -4.93 -31.23 -28.70
CA ARG A 11 -5.94 -32.28 -28.98
C ARG A 11 -5.96 -33.36 -27.90
N ASN A 12 -4.83 -33.72 -27.34
CA ASN A 12 -4.74 -34.69 -26.25
C ASN A 12 -5.38 -34.17 -24.97
N LEU A 13 -5.14 -32.90 -24.61
CA LEU A 13 -5.79 -32.24 -23.49
C LEU A 13 -7.32 -32.19 -23.64
N SER A 14 -7.81 -31.92 -24.87
CA SER A 14 -9.26 -31.88 -25.13
C SER A 14 -9.93 -33.25 -25.07
N ARG A 15 -9.22 -34.35 -25.31
CA ARG A 15 -9.72 -35.74 -25.18
C ARG A 15 -9.87 -36.18 -23.72
N GLN A 16 -9.05 -35.65 -22.81
CA GLN A 16 -9.02 -36.03 -21.39
C GLN A 16 -9.65 -34.94 -20.49
N LYS A 17 -10.88 -34.53 -20.81
CA LYS A 17 -11.58 -33.39 -20.22
C LYS A 17 -11.59 -33.38 -18.68
N LYS A 18 -11.98 -34.51 -18.05
CA LYS A 18 -12.11 -34.59 -16.57
C LYS A 18 -10.78 -34.29 -15.87
N ARG A 19 -9.69 -34.83 -16.41
CA ARG A 19 -8.35 -34.67 -15.86
C ARG A 19 -7.78 -33.29 -16.11
N THR A 20 -7.92 -32.78 -17.35
CA THR A 20 -7.50 -31.42 -17.72
C THR A 20 -8.23 -30.40 -16.84
N PHE A 21 -9.52 -30.61 -16.58
CA PHE A 21 -10.31 -29.76 -15.70
C PHE A 21 -9.81 -29.82 -14.24
N LEU A 22 -9.49 -31.01 -13.71
CA LEU A 22 -9.02 -31.16 -12.32
C LEU A 22 -7.66 -30.50 -12.11
N LEU A 23 -6.70 -30.79 -12.98
CA LEU A 23 -5.35 -30.21 -12.88
C LEU A 23 -5.31 -28.74 -13.27
N GLY A 24 -5.98 -28.37 -14.35
CA GLY A 24 -6.10 -26.98 -14.79
C GLY A 24 -6.87 -26.14 -13.77
N GLY A 25 -7.91 -26.71 -13.16
CA GLY A 25 -8.67 -26.08 -12.08
C GLY A 25 -7.84 -25.85 -10.82
N ALA A 26 -7.00 -26.81 -10.43
CA ALA A 26 -6.09 -26.61 -9.29
C ALA A 26 -5.06 -25.50 -9.55
N ILE A 27 -4.50 -25.44 -10.76
CA ILE A 27 -3.61 -24.35 -11.19
C ILE A 27 -4.38 -23.02 -11.20
N ALA A 28 -5.60 -23.01 -11.76
CA ALA A 28 -6.43 -21.81 -11.84
C ALA A 28 -6.79 -21.27 -10.45
N PHE A 29 -7.16 -22.14 -9.51
CA PHE A 29 -7.43 -21.76 -8.14
C PHE A 29 -6.20 -21.16 -7.45
N GLY A 30 -5.03 -21.80 -7.61
CA GLY A 30 -3.79 -21.29 -7.04
C GLY A 30 -3.41 -19.90 -7.58
N ILE A 31 -3.48 -19.73 -8.89
CA ILE A 31 -3.22 -18.42 -9.53
C ILE A 31 -4.28 -17.40 -9.14
N MET A 32 -5.53 -17.79 -9.00
CA MET A 32 -6.59 -16.90 -8.52
C MET A 32 -6.26 -16.34 -7.13
N VAL A 33 -5.92 -17.20 -6.17
CA VAL A 33 -5.59 -16.77 -4.80
C VAL A 33 -4.37 -15.84 -4.79
N VAL A 34 -3.30 -16.21 -5.47
CA VAL A 34 -2.08 -15.39 -5.56
C VAL A 34 -2.36 -14.03 -6.23
N THR A 35 -3.18 -14.04 -7.28
CA THR A 35 -3.55 -12.81 -8.00
C THR A 35 -4.42 -11.88 -7.13
N LEU A 36 -5.33 -12.44 -6.32
CA LEU A 36 -6.12 -11.68 -5.35
C LEU A 36 -5.23 -11.01 -4.31
N ILE A 37 -4.28 -11.75 -3.72
CA ILE A 37 -3.33 -11.20 -2.73
C ILE A 37 -2.50 -10.08 -3.38
N ASN A 38 -1.95 -10.29 -4.57
CA ASN A 38 -1.13 -9.31 -5.27
C ASN A 38 -1.94 -8.08 -5.71
N GLY A 39 -3.19 -8.28 -6.12
CA GLY A 39 -4.09 -7.18 -6.48
C GLY A 39 -4.47 -6.32 -5.28
N PHE A 40 -4.72 -6.95 -4.13
CA PHE A 40 -4.96 -6.24 -2.88
C PHE A 40 -3.69 -5.50 -2.41
N ALA A 41 -2.54 -6.17 -2.39
CA ALA A 41 -1.27 -5.56 -2.01
C ALA A 41 -0.88 -4.37 -2.91
N GLY A 42 -1.20 -4.47 -4.21
CA GLY A 42 -0.95 -3.39 -5.17
C GLY A 42 -1.76 -2.12 -4.91
N ALA A 43 -3.01 -2.27 -4.48
CA ALA A 43 -3.90 -1.14 -4.16
C ALA A 43 -3.69 -0.63 -2.72
N PHE A 44 -3.27 -1.49 -1.81
CA PHE A 44 -3.16 -1.18 -0.38
C PHE A 44 -2.34 0.07 -0.09
N ILE A 45 -1.10 0.12 -0.59
CA ILE A 45 -0.21 1.24 -0.28
C ILE A 45 -0.71 2.56 -0.93
N GLU A 46 -1.28 2.47 -2.15
CA GLU A 46 -1.83 3.64 -2.84
C GLU A 46 -3.02 4.22 -2.07
N ASN A 47 -3.94 3.37 -1.62
CA ASN A 47 -5.10 3.80 -0.82
C ASN A 47 -4.69 4.37 0.54
N VAL A 48 -3.78 3.69 1.24
CA VAL A 48 -3.28 4.17 2.52
C VAL A 48 -2.57 5.50 2.35
N SER A 49 -1.70 5.64 1.35
CA SER A 49 -0.97 6.89 1.08
C SER A 49 -1.92 8.04 0.72
N GLU A 50 -2.92 7.79 -0.12
CA GLU A 50 -3.90 8.79 -0.52
C GLU A 50 -4.78 9.23 0.66
N ASN A 51 -5.29 8.29 1.45
CA ASN A 51 -6.10 8.60 2.62
C ASN A 51 -5.30 9.39 3.68
N PHE A 52 -4.02 9.02 3.90
CA PHE A 52 -3.15 9.76 4.80
C PHE A 52 -2.76 11.15 4.27
N ALA A 53 -2.53 11.28 2.96
CA ALA A 53 -2.22 12.57 2.35
C ALA A 53 -3.34 13.59 2.58
N TYR A 54 -4.60 13.14 2.46
CA TYR A 54 -5.74 14.01 2.78
C TYR A 54 -5.82 14.35 4.27
N LEU A 55 -5.53 13.42 5.16
CA LEU A 55 -5.55 13.67 6.60
C LEU A 55 -4.44 14.62 7.05
N MET A 56 -3.25 14.51 6.44
CA MET A 56 -2.08 15.34 6.73
C MET A 56 -2.03 16.61 5.86
N ALA A 57 -2.99 16.77 4.95
CA ALA A 57 -3.08 17.91 4.02
C ALA A 57 -1.87 18.09 3.09
N GLY A 58 -1.32 16.97 2.56
CA GLY A 58 -0.23 17.03 1.60
C GLY A 58 0.37 15.67 1.22
N HIS A 59 1.04 15.64 0.07
CA HIS A 59 1.86 14.53 -0.42
C HIS A 59 3.34 14.71 -0.07
N VAL A 60 3.80 15.96 -0.05
CA VAL A 60 5.17 16.37 0.31
C VAL A 60 5.10 17.44 1.37
N PHE A 61 6.00 17.35 2.33
CA PHE A 61 6.03 18.25 3.49
C PHE A 61 7.41 18.89 3.65
N VAL A 62 7.39 20.17 4.01
CA VAL A 62 8.56 20.87 4.52
C VAL A 62 8.28 21.22 5.98
N GLN A 63 9.11 20.72 6.89
CA GLN A 63 9.01 20.99 8.33
C GLN A 63 10.24 21.78 8.78
N GLY A 64 10.03 22.88 9.47
CA GLY A 64 11.07 23.64 10.13
C GLY A 64 11.34 23.11 11.54
N THR A 65 12.59 23.02 11.95
CA THR A 65 12.98 22.63 13.31
C THR A 65 13.94 23.67 13.88
N GLU A 66 13.62 24.16 15.05
CA GLU A 66 14.44 25.12 15.78
C GLU A 66 14.86 24.56 17.15
N LYS A 67 15.78 25.27 17.82
CA LYS A 67 16.19 24.98 19.19
C LYS A 67 15.92 26.17 20.08
N THR A 68 15.43 25.88 21.29
CA THR A 68 15.38 26.89 22.36
C THR A 68 16.80 27.16 22.88
N ASP A 69 16.98 28.26 23.63
CA ASP A 69 18.26 28.57 24.29
C ASP A 69 18.71 27.42 25.23
N SER A 70 17.77 26.66 25.77
CA SER A 70 18.04 25.46 26.57
C SER A 70 18.38 24.21 25.75
N GLY A 71 18.45 24.31 24.41
CA GLY A 71 18.74 23.20 23.50
C GLY A 71 17.56 22.28 23.21
N LYS A 72 16.36 22.53 23.76
CA LYS A 72 15.16 21.78 23.43
C LYS A 72 14.70 22.11 22.01
N ARG A 73 14.32 21.09 21.24
CA ARG A 73 13.85 21.25 19.87
C ARG A 73 12.35 21.44 19.84
N PHE A 74 11.93 22.26 18.90
CA PHE A 74 10.54 22.47 18.55
C PHE A 74 10.38 22.69 17.04
N TYR A 75 9.20 22.49 16.53
CA TYR A 75 8.90 22.70 15.13
C TYR A 75 8.37 24.09 14.91
N ALA A 76 9.01 24.83 13.97
CA ALA A 76 8.54 26.14 13.54
C ALA A 76 9.13 26.51 12.18
N ILE A 77 8.33 27.09 11.32
CA ILE A 77 8.70 27.81 10.11
C ILE A 77 8.34 29.26 10.38
N ARG A 78 9.37 30.13 10.44
CA ARG A 78 9.17 31.57 10.73
C ARG A 78 8.91 32.36 9.46
N ASP A 79 9.60 31.99 8.38
CA ASP A 79 9.50 32.65 7.10
C ASP A 79 9.46 31.57 6.00
N ASP A 80 8.35 31.52 5.30
CA ASP A 80 8.13 30.58 4.19
C ASP A 80 8.56 31.16 2.82
N SER A 81 8.93 32.44 2.76
CA SER A 81 9.35 33.08 1.51
C SER A 81 10.53 32.36 0.86
N VAL A 82 11.46 31.85 1.67
CA VAL A 82 12.62 31.07 1.21
C VAL A 82 12.21 29.72 0.62
N ILE A 83 11.16 29.08 1.18
CA ILE A 83 10.63 27.80 0.66
C ILE A 83 9.88 28.05 -0.64
N LEU A 84 9.05 29.10 -0.70
CA LEU A 84 8.30 29.48 -1.90
C LEU A 84 9.25 29.85 -3.05
N LYS A 85 10.32 30.56 -2.76
CA LYS A 85 11.37 30.85 -3.75
C LYS A 85 12.04 29.56 -4.25
N ALA A 86 12.41 28.64 -3.34
CA ALA A 86 12.99 27.36 -3.71
C ALA A 86 12.05 26.52 -4.60
N LEU A 87 10.73 26.59 -4.38
CA LEU A 87 9.73 25.94 -5.23
C LEU A 87 9.71 26.52 -6.65
N GLN A 88 9.77 27.86 -6.78
CA GLN A 88 9.84 28.51 -8.07
C GLN A 88 11.12 28.12 -8.84
N ASP A 89 12.25 28.12 -8.15
CA ASP A 89 13.55 27.74 -8.75
C ASP A 89 13.60 26.25 -9.12
N ALA A 90 12.92 25.38 -8.35
CA ALA A 90 12.79 23.94 -8.64
C ALA A 90 11.91 23.65 -9.85
N GLY A 91 11.05 24.58 -10.27
CA GLY A 91 10.10 24.39 -11.38
C GLY A 91 9.10 23.26 -11.15
N VAL A 92 8.66 23.08 -9.90
CA VAL A 92 7.71 22.04 -9.51
C VAL A 92 6.30 22.61 -9.38
N SER A 93 5.29 21.85 -9.78
CA SER A 93 3.87 22.24 -9.71
C SER A 93 3.15 21.48 -8.60
N TYR A 94 2.22 22.15 -7.93
CA TYR A 94 1.33 21.59 -6.92
C TYR A 94 -0.08 22.19 -7.08
N GLU A 95 -1.10 21.49 -6.61
CA GLU A 95 -2.48 21.98 -6.66
C GLU A 95 -2.74 23.04 -5.62
N PHE A 96 -2.35 22.77 -4.38
CA PHE A 96 -2.42 23.72 -3.26
C PHE A 96 -1.36 23.41 -2.20
N ALA A 97 -1.06 24.42 -1.40
CA ALA A 97 -0.19 24.30 -0.23
C ALA A 97 -0.98 24.58 1.05
N THR A 98 -0.67 23.83 2.11
CA THR A 98 -1.38 23.92 3.39
C THR A 98 -0.38 24.11 4.53
N LYS A 99 -0.57 25.17 5.30
CA LYS A 99 0.14 25.42 6.55
C LYS A 99 -0.52 24.62 7.66
N SER A 100 0.28 23.93 8.48
CA SER A 100 -0.24 23.13 9.58
C SER A 100 0.64 23.20 10.83
N SER A 101 0.03 23.01 11.97
CA SER A 101 0.70 22.79 13.26
C SER A 101 -0.01 21.66 14.00
N GLU A 102 0.73 20.90 14.80
CA GLU A 102 0.19 19.77 15.53
C GLU A 102 0.64 19.80 16.99
N VAL A 103 -0.26 19.38 17.87
CA VAL A 103 0.05 19.16 19.28
C VAL A 103 -0.72 17.97 19.82
N SER A 104 -0.05 17.14 20.60
CA SER A 104 -0.73 16.09 21.37
C SER A 104 -1.34 16.68 22.63
N ALA A 105 -2.64 16.52 22.79
CA ALA A 105 -3.41 17.08 23.89
C ALA A 105 -4.26 16.01 24.57
N SER A 106 -4.52 16.20 25.87
CA SER A 106 -5.57 15.48 26.59
C SER A 106 -6.83 16.33 26.62
N LEU A 107 -7.86 15.92 25.89
CA LEU A 107 -9.17 16.55 25.91
C LEU A 107 -9.93 16.09 27.15
N VAL A 108 -10.38 17.05 27.97
CA VAL A 108 -11.07 16.80 29.24
C VAL A 108 -12.47 17.39 29.18
N PHE A 109 -13.47 16.57 29.47
CA PHE A 109 -14.88 17.01 29.54
C PHE A 109 -15.65 16.18 30.55
N ALA A 110 -16.38 16.83 31.45
CA ALA A 110 -17.25 16.24 32.48
C ALA A 110 -16.59 15.05 33.23
N GLY A 111 -15.32 15.20 33.63
CA GLY A 111 -14.54 14.20 34.36
C GLY A 111 -13.99 13.04 33.50
N LYS A 112 -14.22 13.03 32.21
CA LYS A 112 -13.61 12.11 31.27
C LYS A 112 -12.45 12.76 30.55
N SER A 113 -11.45 11.96 30.14
CA SER A 113 -10.32 12.44 29.35
C SER A 113 -9.98 11.47 28.21
N ILE A 114 -9.46 12.01 27.13
CA ILE A 114 -8.94 11.25 25.99
C ILE A 114 -7.77 11.98 25.36
N ASN A 115 -6.71 11.24 25.04
CA ASN A 115 -5.58 11.81 24.33
C ASN A 115 -5.90 11.92 22.84
N GLN A 116 -5.62 13.11 22.26
CA GLN A 116 -5.85 13.45 20.87
C GLN A 116 -4.71 14.26 20.30
N ASN A 117 -4.41 14.06 19.01
CA ASN A 117 -3.60 15.01 18.25
C ASN A 117 -4.53 16.09 17.70
N LEU A 118 -4.29 17.34 18.07
CA LEU A 118 -4.95 18.51 17.50
C LEU A 118 -4.12 18.97 16.31
N THR A 119 -4.73 18.99 15.13
CA THR A 119 -4.13 19.46 13.89
C THR A 119 -4.74 20.81 13.51
N GLY A 120 -3.94 21.85 13.57
CA GLY A 120 -4.31 23.19 13.15
C GLY A 120 -4.21 23.37 11.66
N LEU A 121 -5.32 23.77 11.02
CA LEU A 121 -5.43 24.05 9.59
C LEU A 121 -6.24 25.33 9.38
N ASP A 122 -6.09 25.96 8.23
CA ASP A 122 -7.02 26.99 7.78
C ASP A 122 -8.34 26.34 7.34
N ILE A 123 -9.24 26.07 8.28
CA ILE A 123 -10.49 25.35 8.03
C ILE A 123 -11.38 26.11 7.06
N SER A 124 -11.39 27.44 7.14
CA SER A 124 -12.25 28.30 6.32
C SER A 124 -11.95 28.15 4.83
N ASN A 125 -10.66 28.08 4.49
CA ASN A 125 -10.16 28.00 3.11
C ASN A 125 -9.82 26.57 2.65
N SER A 126 -9.91 25.57 3.53
CA SER A 126 -9.57 24.17 3.22
C SER A 126 -10.69 23.48 2.44
N THR A 127 -10.71 23.62 1.12
CA THR A 127 -11.67 22.92 0.24
C THR A 127 -11.49 21.39 0.32
N PHE A 128 -10.25 20.91 0.35
CA PHE A 128 -9.92 19.49 0.43
C PHE A 128 -10.47 18.82 1.70
N LEU A 129 -10.46 19.52 2.84
CA LEU A 129 -11.01 18.99 4.09
C LEU A 129 -12.55 18.85 3.98
N LYS A 130 -13.20 19.83 3.37
CA LYS A 130 -14.66 19.85 3.17
C LYS A 130 -15.12 18.75 2.19
N GLU A 131 -14.31 18.37 1.22
CA GLU A 131 -14.62 17.31 0.26
C GLU A 131 -14.52 15.90 0.86
N ARG A 132 -13.65 15.72 1.86
CA ARG A 132 -13.34 14.39 2.40
C ARG A 132 -13.91 14.12 3.78
N LEU A 133 -14.12 15.15 4.58
CA LEU A 133 -14.64 15.03 5.94
C LEU A 133 -16.16 15.24 5.94
N VAL A 134 -16.91 14.16 6.12
CA VAL A 134 -18.37 14.24 6.23
C VAL A 134 -18.74 14.60 7.65
N LEU A 135 -19.49 15.69 7.83
CA LEU A 135 -20.02 16.09 9.14
C LEU A 135 -21.32 15.34 9.44
N ARG A 136 -21.43 14.75 10.61
CA ARG A 136 -22.64 14.12 11.13
C ARG A 136 -23.51 15.11 11.90
N GLN A 137 -22.86 16.01 12.63
CA GLN A 137 -23.49 17.05 13.44
C GLN A 137 -22.64 18.31 13.38
N GLY A 138 -23.27 19.45 13.61
CA GLY A 138 -22.62 20.76 13.49
C GLY A 138 -22.55 21.27 12.05
N SER A 139 -21.72 22.26 11.79
CA SER A 139 -21.61 22.87 10.46
C SER A 139 -20.21 23.39 10.18
N TRP A 140 -19.87 23.51 8.88
CA TRP A 140 -18.62 24.13 8.43
C TRP A 140 -18.54 25.63 8.77
N GLU A 141 -19.69 26.29 8.90
CA GLU A 141 -19.77 27.69 9.31
C GLU A 141 -19.32 27.84 10.78
N ALA A 142 -19.83 27.00 11.68
CA ALA A 142 -19.40 26.95 13.07
C ALA A 142 -17.90 26.56 13.19
N ALA A 143 -17.39 25.69 12.30
CA ALA A 143 -15.99 25.30 12.29
C ALA A 143 -15.03 26.43 11.87
N GLY A 144 -15.54 27.52 11.29
CA GLY A 144 -14.79 28.76 11.02
C GLY A 144 -14.48 29.61 12.23
N ALA A 145 -15.10 29.37 13.40
CA ALA A 145 -14.83 30.13 14.63
C ALA A 145 -13.38 29.89 15.11
N ALA A 146 -12.81 30.89 15.80
CA ALA A 146 -11.39 30.84 16.19
C ALA A 146 -11.05 29.63 17.08
N ASP A 147 -11.86 29.38 18.10
CA ASP A 147 -11.71 28.27 19.07
C ASP A 147 -12.44 26.99 18.66
N ALA A 148 -12.86 26.90 17.38
CA ALA A 148 -13.60 25.75 16.87
C ALA A 148 -12.76 24.47 16.86
N LEU A 149 -13.38 23.36 17.27
CA LEU A 149 -12.82 22.03 17.26
C LEU A 149 -13.77 21.07 16.52
N ILE A 150 -13.24 20.36 15.53
CA ILE A 150 -13.92 19.27 14.86
C ILE A 150 -13.35 17.96 15.43
N ILE A 151 -14.22 17.09 15.95
CA ILE A 151 -13.85 15.79 16.50
C ILE A 151 -14.59 14.65 15.77
N SER A 152 -14.06 13.44 15.86
CA SER A 152 -14.75 12.28 15.31
C SER A 152 -15.93 11.83 16.19
N GLU A 153 -16.90 11.15 15.58
CA GLU A 153 -18.05 10.56 16.28
C GLU A 153 -17.61 9.61 17.42
N LYS A 154 -16.51 8.90 17.23
CA LYS A 154 -15.95 7.99 18.25
C LYS A 154 -15.45 8.76 19.49
N ILE A 155 -14.81 9.91 19.28
CA ILE A 155 -14.36 10.78 20.39
C ILE A 155 -15.57 11.38 21.08
N ALA A 156 -16.53 11.90 20.30
CA ALA A 156 -17.76 12.49 20.83
C ALA A 156 -18.55 11.51 21.71
N LYS A 157 -18.70 10.26 21.27
CA LYS A 157 -19.35 9.18 22.05
C LYS A 157 -18.57 8.85 23.33
N LYS A 158 -17.24 8.79 23.30
CA LYS A 158 -16.42 8.49 24.50
C LYS A 158 -16.52 9.58 25.55
N LEU A 159 -16.48 10.84 25.15
CA LEU A 159 -16.59 12.00 26.04
C LEU A 159 -18.04 12.29 26.41
N ASN A 160 -19.01 11.82 25.62
CA ASN A 160 -20.44 12.18 25.70
C ASN A 160 -20.65 13.69 25.49
N ILE A 161 -20.12 14.23 24.41
CA ILE A 161 -20.05 15.64 24.07
C ILE A 161 -20.83 15.91 22.78
N LEU A 162 -21.43 17.10 22.68
CA LEU A 162 -22.25 17.54 21.54
C LEU A 162 -21.69 18.83 20.94
N PRO A 163 -22.07 19.16 19.68
CA PRO A 163 -21.76 20.48 19.13
C PRO A 163 -22.28 21.61 20.02
N GLY A 164 -21.44 22.62 20.26
CA GLY A 164 -21.69 23.74 21.17
C GLY A 164 -21.07 23.56 22.55
N ASP A 165 -20.70 22.34 22.95
CA ASP A 165 -20.02 22.11 24.23
C ASP A 165 -18.59 22.66 24.20
N LYS A 166 -18.07 23.11 25.36
CA LYS A 166 -16.68 23.51 25.53
C LYS A 166 -15.87 22.41 26.18
N VAL A 167 -14.77 22.04 25.54
CA VAL A 167 -13.80 21.04 26.02
C VAL A 167 -12.49 21.71 26.37
N THR A 168 -11.89 21.32 27.48
CA THR A 168 -10.57 21.81 27.89
C THR A 168 -9.50 20.87 27.39
N ALA A 169 -8.53 21.37 26.61
CA ALA A 169 -7.36 20.65 26.15
C ALA A 169 -6.15 20.97 27.02
N GLN A 170 -5.46 19.94 27.50
CA GLN A 170 -4.19 20.02 28.24
C GLN A 170 -3.06 19.54 27.35
N PHE A 171 -2.02 20.32 27.17
CA PHE A 171 -0.89 20.02 26.27
C PHE A 171 0.39 20.73 26.72
N GLN A 172 1.51 20.39 26.07
CA GLN A 172 2.76 21.12 26.22
C GLN A 172 2.93 22.10 25.06
N THR A 173 3.34 23.33 25.39
CA THR A 173 3.73 24.33 24.39
C THR A 173 5.01 23.91 23.66
N VAL A 174 5.35 24.61 22.57
CA VAL A 174 6.60 24.38 21.81
C VAL A 174 7.85 24.55 22.70
N THR A 175 7.79 25.38 23.73
CA THR A 175 8.88 25.56 24.72
C THR A 175 8.86 24.49 25.82
N GLY A 176 7.81 23.65 25.88
CA GLY A 176 7.67 22.56 26.84
C GLY A 176 7.02 22.91 28.15
N GLN A 177 6.38 24.07 28.24
CA GLN A 177 5.54 24.43 29.38
C GLN A 177 4.18 23.75 29.26
N ASN A 178 3.61 23.32 30.38
CA ASN A 178 2.23 22.83 30.38
C ASN A 178 1.27 24.01 30.22
N ASN A 179 0.34 23.86 29.30
CA ASN A 179 -0.70 24.83 29.03
C ASN A 179 -2.07 24.15 28.93
N ILE A 180 -3.11 24.92 29.11
CA ILE A 180 -4.50 24.53 28.93
C ILE A 180 -5.22 25.60 28.10
N ALA A 181 -6.09 25.13 27.21
CA ALA A 181 -6.95 26.01 26.41
C ALA A 181 -8.31 25.36 26.22
N ASP A 182 -9.33 26.19 26.09
CA ASP A 182 -10.69 25.75 25.83
C ASP A 182 -10.98 25.80 24.34
N PHE A 183 -11.67 24.78 23.85
CA PHE A 183 -12.15 24.68 22.49
C PHE A 183 -13.65 24.44 22.49
N THR A 184 -14.35 25.03 21.54
CA THR A 184 -15.78 24.81 21.32
C THR A 184 -15.98 23.74 20.26
N ILE A 185 -16.73 22.69 20.57
CA ILE A 185 -17.06 21.64 19.57
C ILE A 185 -17.96 22.25 18.50
N ALA A 186 -17.42 22.52 17.35
CA ALA A 186 -18.14 23.10 16.22
C ALA A 186 -18.85 22.04 15.37
N ALA A 187 -18.21 20.87 15.22
CA ALA A 187 -18.77 19.79 14.44
C ALA A 187 -18.23 18.41 14.89
N ILE A 188 -19.02 17.39 14.61
CA ILE A 188 -18.67 15.99 14.80
C ILE A 188 -18.61 15.34 13.41
N SER A 189 -17.42 14.86 13.04
CA SER A 189 -17.22 14.17 11.77
C SER A 189 -17.63 12.71 11.82
N GLN A 190 -18.02 12.18 10.68
CA GLN A 190 -18.37 10.76 10.49
C GLN A 190 -17.16 9.84 10.54
N ASP A 191 -15.96 10.35 10.72
CA ASP A 191 -14.76 9.55 10.70
C ASP A 191 -14.69 8.63 11.93
N SER A 192 -15.08 7.38 11.73
CA SER A 192 -14.95 6.28 12.70
C SER A 192 -13.71 5.44 12.48
N SER A 193 -12.83 5.80 11.54
CA SER A 193 -11.55 5.14 11.29
C SER A 193 -10.59 5.22 12.49
N LEU A 194 -9.59 4.35 12.52
CA LEU A 194 -8.55 4.40 13.56
C LEU A 194 -7.86 5.78 13.61
N ILE A 195 -7.72 6.45 12.47
CA ILE A 195 -7.08 7.77 12.37
C ILE A 195 -8.00 8.88 12.86
N GLY A 196 -9.27 8.89 12.48
CA GLY A 196 -10.24 9.84 13.02
C GLY A 196 -10.40 9.73 14.54
N SER A 197 -10.07 8.56 15.12
CA SER A 197 -10.01 8.42 16.57
C SER A 197 -8.77 9.05 17.21
N VAL A 198 -7.81 9.51 16.41
CA VAL A 198 -6.52 10.06 16.88
C VAL A 198 -6.33 11.51 16.47
N MET A 199 -7.04 11.99 15.45
CA MET A 199 -6.94 13.36 14.93
C MET A 199 -8.20 14.17 15.26
N ALA A 200 -7.99 15.46 15.59
CA ALA A 200 -9.03 16.45 15.72
C ALA A 200 -8.55 17.76 15.07
N TYR A 201 -9.43 18.47 14.40
CA TYR A 201 -9.06 19.66 13.61
C TYR A 201 -9.48 20.94 14.29
N VAL A 202 -8.56 21.91 14.32
CA VAL A 202 -8.75 23.23 14.93
C VAL A 202 -8.27 24.33 13.98
N ASN A 203 -8.67 25.56 14.22
CA ASN A 203 -8.15 26.68 13.43
C ASN A 203 -6.68 26.96 13.77
N LEU A 204 -5.85 27.04 12.71
CA LEU A 204 -4.40 27.18 12.81
C LEU A 204 -3.97 28.41 13.63
N PRO A 205 -4.52 29.61 13.43
CA PRO A 205 -4.09 30.79 14.21
C PRO A 205 -4.27 30.60 15.71
N TYR A 206 -5.42 30.06 16.14
CA TYR A 206 -5.70 29.83 17.55
C TYR A 206 -4.83 28.74 18.16
N LEU A 207 -4.64 27.62 17.42
CA LEU A 207 -3.72 26.57 17.86
C LEU A 207 -2.31 27.12 18.05
N ASN A 208 -1.80 27.88 17.08
CA ASN A 208 -0.46 28.46 17.13
C ASN A 208 -0.27 29.40 18.33
N GLU A 209 -1.28 30.22 18.63
CA GLU A 209 -1.28 31.11 19.80
C GLU A 209 -1.17 30.28 21.10
N VAL A 210 -2.03 29.29 21.30
CA VAL A 210 -2.09 28.54 22.57
C VAL A 210 -0.87 27.60 22.74
N ILE A 211 -0.23 27.14 21.68
CA ILE A 211 1.02 26.35 21.77
C ILE A 211 2.27 27.22 21.85
N GLY A 212 2.13 28.57 21.76
CA GLY A 212 3.22 29.55 21.95
C GLY A 212 4.05 29.80 20.70
N LEU A 213 3.52 29.59 19.50
CA LEU A 213 4.08 30.10 18.26
C LEU A 213 3.71 31.58 18.06
N LYS A 214 4.58 32.30 17.37
CA LYS A 214 4.32 33.71 17.06
C LYS A 214 3.32 33.85 15.90
N PRO A 215 2.63 34.98 15.76
CA PRO A 215 1.77 35.24 14.62
C PRO A 215 2.50 35.01 13.28
N GLY A 216 1.89 34.20 12.40
CA GLY A 216 2.46 33.87 11.11
C GLY A 216 3.40 32.64 11.09
N GLU A 217 3.90 32.20 12.26
CA GLU A 217 4.67 30.96 12.37
C GLU A 217 3.74 29.73 12.31
N TYR A 218 4.26 28.62 11.83
CA TYR A 218 3.59 27.31 11.79
C TYR A 218 4.64 26.19 11.70
N MET A 219 4.24 24.93 11.90
CA MET A 219 5.22 23.82 12.02
C MET A 219 5.60 23.18 10.69
N SER A 220 4.63 23.04 9.78
CA SER A 220 4.81 22.30 8.53
C SER A 220 4.05 22.95 7.37
N LEU A 221 4.64 22.88 6.19
CA LEU A 221 4.04 23.26 4.91
C LEU A 221 3.86 22.02 4.07
N GLY A 222 2.62 21.60 3.87
CA GLY A 222 2.25 20.45 3.03
C GLY A 222 1.89 20.90 1.62
N PHE A 223 2.29 20.10 0.62
CA PHE A 223 1.98 20.31 -0.80
C PHE A 223 1.15 19.15 -1.33
N MET A 224 -0.03 19.44 -1.83
CA MET A 224 -0.86 18.48 -2.54
C MET A 224 -0.51 18.52 -4.03
N LEU A 225 -0.28 17.35 -4.61
CA LEU A 225 0.06 17.17 -6.02
C LEU A 225 -1.13 16.54 -6.75
N ALA A 226 -1.24 16.77 -8.05
CA ALA A 226 -2.23 16.11 -8.90
C ALA A 226 -2.05 14.58 -8.93
N ASN A 227 -0.81 14.11 -8.77
CA ASN A 227 -0.51 12.68 -8.73
C ASN A 227 0.51 12.40 -7.62
N ILE A 228 0.15 11.55 -6.67
CA ILE A 228 1.02 11.15 -5.56
C ILE A 228 2.34 10.49 -6.02
N LYS A 229 2.36 9.90 -7.22
CA LYS A 229 3.57 9.26 -7.80
C LYS A 229 4.69 10.26 -8.07
N ASP A 230 4.35 11.53 -8.25
CA ASP A 230 5.30 12.60 -8.50
C ASP A 230 5.95 13.13 -7.21
N ALA A 231 5.45 12.71 -6.03
CA ALA A 231 5.90 13.20 -4.73
C ALA A 231 7.41 13.01 -4.50
N LYS A 232 7.96 11.89 -4.93
CA LYS A 232 9.40 11.61 -4.78
C LYS A 232 10.26 12.53 -5.64
N GLU A 233 9.86 12.78 -6.89
CA GLU A 233 10.58 13.69 -7.79
C GLU A 233 10.44 15.13 -7.32
N PHE A 234 9.24 15.54 -6.93
CA PHE A 234 8.97 16.85 -6.33
C PHE A 234 9.87 17.09 -5.10
N SER A 235 9.87 16.16 -4.15
CA SER A 235 10.69 16.24 -2.94
C SER A 235 12.17 16.36 -3.24
N ALA A 236 12.69 15.58 -4.20
CA ALA A 236 14.10 15.61 -4.59
C ALA A 236 14.49 16.94 -5.25
N ARG A 237 13.67 17.47 -6.15
CA ARG A 237 13.90 18.77 -6.81
C ARG A 237 13.84 19.91 -5.81
N LEU A 238 12.85 19.93 -4.92
CA LEU A 238 12.72 20.93 -3.88
C LEU A 238 13.92 20.90 -2.92
N TYR A 239 14.32 19.70 -2.47
CA TYR A 239 15.50 19.53 -1.62
C TYR A 239 16.76 20.07 -2.28
N THR A 240 16.98 19.78 -3.56
CA THR A 240 18.14 20.24 -4.31
C THR A 240 18.15 21.77 -4.44
N SER A 241 17.00 22.37 -4.72
CA SER A 241 16.86 23.83 -4.82
C SER A 241 17.11 24.50 -3.45
N MET A 242 16.51 23.99 -2.37
CA MET A 242 16.72 24.52 -1.01
C MET A 242 18.19 24.40 -0.58
N ASN A 243 18.85 23.29 -0.91
CA ASN A 243 20.28 23.08 -0.64
C ASN A 243 21.15 24.04 -1.45
N GLY A 244 20.81 24.27 -2.71
CA GLY A 244 21.49 25.24 -3.58
C GLY A 244 21.40 26.68 -3.10
N MET A 245 20.35 27.04 -2.37
CA MET A 245 20.18 28.33 -1.71
C MET A 245 20.94 28.44 -0.37
N GLY A 246 21.66 27.40 0.05
CA GLY A 246 22.42 27.38 1.30
C GLY A 246 21.57 27.22 2.56
N LEU A 247 20.34 26.76 2.43
CA LEU A 247 19.47 26.48 3.59
C LEU A 247 19.98 25.25 4.36
N GLN A 248 19.86 25.29 5.67
CA GLN A 248 20.22 24.13 6.50
C GLN A 248 19.16 23.04 6.35
N LEU A 249 19.55 21.89 5.83
CA LEU A 249 18.66 20.76 5.58
C LEU A 249 19.11 19.52 6.35
N PHE A 250 18.14 18.75 6.82
CA PHE A 250 18.39 17.39 7.28
C PHE A 250 18.58 16.47 6.07
N GLU A 251 19.55 15.55 6.13
CA GLU A 251 19.78 14.59 5.06
C GLU A 251 18.59 13.65 4.87
N GLN A 252 18.17 13.44 3.60
CA GLN A 252 16.98 12.63 3.27
C GLN A 252 17.20 11.11 3.42
N ASN A 253 18.45 10.61 3.31
CA ASN A 253 18.75 9.19 3.16
C ASN A 253 19.69 8.61 4.22
N LYS A 254 19.75 9.15 5.43
CA LYS A 254 20.51 8.49 6.51
C LYS A 254 19.76 7.23 6.96
N THR A 255 20.09 6.09 6.34
CA THR A 255 19.93 4.78 6.96
C THR A 255 21.00 4.65 8.04
N ASP A 256 20.61 4.89 9.27
CA ASP A 256 21.49 4.72 10.41
C ASP A 256 21.49 3.25 10.84
N ASP A 257 22.66 2.68 11.11
CA ASP A 257 22.87 1.33 11.69
C ASP A 257 22.31 1.18 13.14
N SER A 258 21.47 2.12 13.57
CA SER A 258 21.02 2.27 14.95
C SER A 258 19.92 1.29 15.39
N GLY A 259 19.61 0.26 14.60
CA GLY A 259 18.58 -0.73 14.98
C GLY A 259 17.14 -0.19 15.00
N ALA A 260 16.90 0.97 14.41
CA ALA A 260 15.57 1.55 14.29
C ALA A 260 14.68 0.71 13.38
N THR A 261 13.46 0.46 13.81
CA THR A 261 12.51 -0.43 13.14
C THR A 261 12.04 0.07 11.77
N THR A 262 12.22 1.36 11.45
CA THR A 262 11.85 1.94 10.15
C THR A 262 12.83 3.03 9.71
N PRO A 263 13.02 3.25 8.38
CA PRO A 263 13.86 4.32 7.85
C PRO A 263 13.47 5.71 8.36
N PHE A 264 12.17 5.98 8.50
CA PHE A 264 11.67 7.26 9.02
C PHE A 264 12.01 7.46 10.50
N MET A 265 11.87 6.41 11.32
CA MET A 265 12.26 6.44 12.74
C MET A 265 13.78 6.59 12.90
N ALA A 266 14.57 5.88 12.08
CA ALA A 266 16.01 6.02 12.06
C ALA A 266 16.44 7.45 11.72
N MET A 267 15.84 8.03 10.69
CA MET A 267 16.04 9.42 10.29
C MET A 267 15.68 10.41 11.43
N MET A 268 14.57 10.18 12.14
CA MET A 268 14.17 11.00 13.29
C MET A 268 15.14 10.88 14.46
N GLN A 269 15.69 9.69 14.71
CA GLN A 269 16.63 9.43 15.82
C GLN A 269 18.04 9.97 15.52
N SER A 270 18.56 9.80 14.31
CA SER A 270 19.88 10.30 13.92
C SER A 270 19.98 11.82 14.07
N GLN A 271 18.92 12.53 13.72
CA GLN A 271 18.82 13.97 13.82
C GLN A 271 18.81 14.49 15.28
N ASN A 272 18.56 13.60 16.26
CA ASN A 272 18.59 13.97 17.67
C ASN A 272 19.99 14.37 18.16
N LYS A 273 21.04 13.93 17.51
CA LYS A 273 22.44 14.16 17.89
C LYS A 273 23.06 15.37 17.21
N GLU A 274 22.43 15.91 16.16
CA GLU A 274 22.99 17.01 15.40
C GLU A 274 22.84 18.37 16.12
N THR A 275 23.81 19.24 15.98
CA THR A 275 23.78 20.63 16.49
C THR A 275 23.71 21.60 15.31
N TRP A 276 22.79 22.59 15.39
CA TRP A 276 22.66 23.66 14.40
C TRP A 276 22.18 24.94 15.08
N GLN A 277 22.27 26.06 14.36
CA GLN A 277 21.71 27.35 14.79
C GLN A 277 20.65 27.81 13.78
N GLY A 278 19.58 28.44 14.26
CA GLY A 278 18.45 28.87 13.44
C GLY A 278 17.53 27.73 13.03
N THR A 279 16.82 27.92 11.93
CA THR A 279 15.85 26.94 11.41
C THR A 279 16.56 25.96 10.50
N LYS A 280 16.42 24.66 10.79
CA LYS A 280 16.84 23.55 9.93
C LYS A 280 15.61 22.87 9.35
N TYR A 281 15.61 22.71 8.03
CA TYR A 281 14.43 22.21 7.33
C TYR A 281 14.54 20.71 7.02
N ARG A 282 13.40 20.04 7.03
CA ARG A 282 13.23 18.66 6.57
C ARG A 282 12.24 18.64 5.43
N VAL A 283 12.63 18.01 4.31
CA VAL A 283 11.72 17.71 3.20
C VAL A 283 11.47 16.21 3.22
N TYR A 284 10.20 15.81 3.33
CA TYR A 284 9.82 14.39 3.34
C TYR A 284 8.48 14.19 2.62
N THR A 285 8.21 12.96 2.23
CA THR A 285 7.01 12.57 1.51
C THR A 285 6.06 11.79 2.43
N ILE A 286 4.81 11.66 2.03
CA ILE A 286 3.86 10.78 2.70
C ILE A 286 4.35 9.33 2.72
N ASP A 287 5.09 8.91 1.68
CA ASP A 287 5.71 7.60 1.60
C ASP A 287 6.74 7.33 2.70
N ASP A 288 7.48 8.37 3.10
CA ASP A 288 8.45 8.26 4.20
C ASP A 288 7.73 8.03 5.54
N VAL A 289 6.62 8.73 5.75
CA VAL A 289 5.75 8.57 6.94
C VAL A 289 5.15 7.15 6.98
N LEU A 290 4.72 6.65 5.82
CA LEU A 290 4.07 5.34 5.68
C LEU A 290 5.06 4.18 5.46
N SER A 291 6.33 4.38 5.78
CA SER A 291 7.34 3.32 5.64
C SER A 291 6.97 2.01 6.37
N GLN A 292 6.23 2.08 7.48
CA GLN A 292 5.69 0.90 8.17
C GLN A 292 4.59 0.20 7.36
N ALA A 293 3.71 0.94 6.69
CA ALA A 293 2.68 0.35 5.84
C ALA A 293 3.31 -0.43 4.66
N ARG A 294 4.46 0.02 4.15
CA ARG A 294 5.22 -0.72 3.14
C ARG A 294 5.70 -2.08 3.62
N GLN A 295 6.06 -2.23 4.89
CA GLN A 295 6.45 -3.54 5.45
C GLN A 295 5.28 -4.53 5.40
N ILE A 296 4.03 -4.07 5.56
CA ILE A 296 2.84 -4.92 5.39
C ILE A 296 2.75 -5.41 3.93
N VAL A 297 3.01 -4.53 2.95
CA VAL A 297 3.03 -4.94 1.53
C VAL A 297 4.11 -5.98 1.27
N VAL A 298 5.32 -5.79 1.81
CA VAL A 298 6.41 -6.78 1.69
C VAL A 298 6.00 -8.12 2.33
N ALA A 299 5.33 -8.10 3.48
CA ALA A 299 4.82 -9.30 4.12
C ALA A 299 3.73 -9.98 3.27
N LEU A 300 2.83 -9.22 2.64
CA LEU A 300 1.81 -9.74 1.72
C LEU A 300 2.45 -10.36 0.47
N ASP A 301 3.43 -9.69 -0.13
CA ASP A 301 4.16 -10.20 -1.29
C ASP A 301 4.92 -11.50 -0.97
N THR A 302 5.57 -11.54 0.21
CA THR A 302 6.27 -12.74 0.69
C THR A 302 5.27 -13.87 0.97
N SER A 303 4.15 -13.58 1.62
CA SER A 303 3.08 -14.56 1.87
C SER A 303 2.50 -15.10 0.56
N SER A 304 2.28 -14.23 -0.43
CA SER A 304 1.84 -14.60 -1.78
C SER A 304 2.81 -15.59 -2.45
N LEU A 305 4.11 -15.33 -2.35
CA LEU A 305 5.14 -16.25 -2.87
C LEU A 305 5.12 -17.60 -2.15
N VAL A 306 5.00 -17.61 -0.83
CA VAL A 306 4.92 -18.86 -0.03
C VAL A 306 3.67 -19.65 -0.43
N VAL A 307 2.51 -19.00 -0.53
CA VAL A 307 1.25 -19.63 -0.98
C VAL A 307 1.43 -20.22 -2.37
N LEU A 308 2.03 -19.48 -3.31
CA LEU A 308 2.32 -19.96 -4.66
C LEU A 308 3.18 -21.22 -4.64
N LEU A 309 4.25 -21.26 -3.83
CA LEU A 309 5.15 -22.40 -3.73
C LEU A 309 4.47 -23.63 -3.10
N VAL A 310 3.66 -23.44 -2.07
CA VAL A 310 2.89 -24.53 -1.42
C VAL A 310 1.86 -25.10 -2.39
N LEU A 311 1.07 -24.25 -3.03
CA LEU A 311 0.09 -24.68 -4.04
C LEU A 311 0.77 -25.39 -5.21
N PHE A 312 1.92 -24.88 -5.64
CA PHE A 312 2.74 -25.54 -6.66
C PHE A 312 3.20 -26.94 -6.21
N ALA A 313 3.68 -27.11 -4.99
CA ALA A 313 4.11 -28.43 -4.49
C ALA A 313 2.94 -29.44 -4.54
N ILE A 314 1.73 -29.02 -4.16
CA ILE A 314 0.51 -29.85 -4.23
C ILE A 314 0.20 -30.21 -5.70
N VAL A 315 0.19 -29.21 -6.58
CA VAL A 315 -0.08 -29.38 -8.01
C VAL A 315 0.99 -30.27 -8.67
N MET A 316 2.26 -30.13 -8.28
CA MET A 316 3.37 -30.92 -8.79
C MET A 316 3.16 -32.42 -8.50
N ILE A 317 2.72 -32.77 -7.29
CA ILE A 317 2.40 -34.17 -6.94
C ILE A 317 1.26 -34.69 -7.84
N GLY A 318 0.19 -33.88 -7.99
CA GLY A 318 -0.94 -34.19 -8.87
C GLY A 318 -0.54 -34.37 -10.33
N ILE A 319 0.26 -33.45 -10.87
CA ILE A 319 0.79 -33.52 -12.24
C ILE A 319 1.64 -34.76 -12.41
N THR A 320 2.60 -35.02 -11.51
CA THR A 320 3.51 -36.18 -11.62
C THR A 320 2.74 -37.50 -11.62
N ASN A 321 1.79 -37.67 -10.70
CA ASN A 321 0.98 -38.90 -10.64
C ASN A 321 0.10 -39.06 -11.87
N THR A 322 -0.50 -37.96 -12.31
CA THR A 322 -1.37 -37.97 -13.47
C THR A 322 -0.60 -38.26 -14.77
N PHE A 323 0.55 -37.64 -14.97
CA PHE A 323 1.39 -37.94 -16.16
C PHE A 323 1.90 -39.37 -16.14
N ARG A 324 2.20 -39.95 -14.98
CA ARG A 324 2.52 -41.38 -14.88
C ARG A 324 1.35 -42.25 -15.35
N MET A 325 0.14 -41.98 -14.87
CA MET A 325 -1.07 -42.71 -15.26
C MET A 325 -1.32 -42.66 -16.78
N VAL A 326 -1.22 -41.44 -17.37
CA VAL A 326 -1.35 -41.23 -18.82
C VAL A 326 -0.31 -42.00 -19.61
N MET A 327 0.90 -41.98 -19.10
CA MET A 327 1.99 -42.71 -19.73
C MET A 327 1.64 -44.21 -19.83
N TYR A 328 1.08 -44.82 -18.77
CA TYR A 328 0.64 -46.20 -18.78
C TYR A 328 -0.55 -46.43 -19.70
N GLU A 329 -1.55 -45.54 -19.72
CA GLU A 329 -2.71 -45.63 -20.62
C GLU A 329 -2.33 -45.53 -22.10
N ARG A 330 -1.30 -44.71 -22.42
CA ARG A 330 -0.85 -44.41 -23.79
C ARG A 330 0.42 -45.15 -24.17
N ILE A 331 0.81 -46.18 -23.41
CA ILE A 331 2.05 -46.94 -23.61
C ILE A 331 2.16 -47.50 -25.03
N ARG A 332 1.04 -47.99 -25.59
CA ARG A 332 0.99 -48.52 -26.97
C ARG A 332 1.12 -47.41 -28.00
N GLU A 333 0.48 -46.28 -27.84
CA GLU A 333 0.61 -45.12 -28.72
C GLU A 333 2.07 -44.63 -28.76
N ILE A 334 2.74 -44.60 -27.61
CA ILE A 334 4.15 -44.23 -27.50
C ILE A 334 5.02 -45.29 -28.19
N GLY A 335 4.74 -46.60 -27.99
CA GLY A 335 5.42 -47.70 -28.60
C GLY A 335 5.32 -47.67 -30.13
N THR A 336 4.13 -47.46 -30.68
CA THR A 336 3.92 -47.34 -32.15
C THR A 336 4.61 -46.11 -32.71
N MET A 337 4.52 -44.94 -32.08
CA MET A 337 5.26 -43.73 -32.51
C MET A 337 6.77 -43.99 -32.54
N ARG A 338 7.32 -44.71 -31.55
CA ARG A 338 8.72 -45.07 -31.49
C ARG A 338 9.11 -46.09 -32.58
N ALA A 339 8.24 -47.05 -32.87
CA ALA A 339 8.46 -48.06 -33.90
C ALA A 339 8.51 -47.46 -35.32
N ILE A 340 7.73 -46.40 -35.58
CA ILE A 340 7.75 -45.66 -36.87
C ILE A 340 8.82 -44.57 -36.92
N GLY A 341 9.76 -44.51 -35.93
CA GLY A 341 10.94 -43.65 -35.98
C GLY A 341 10.87 -42.34 -35.26
N VAL A 342 9.79 -42.02 -34.48
CA VAL A 342 9.73 -40.80 -33.68
C VAL A 342 10.83 -40.80 -32.61
N GLN A 343 11.61 -39.72 -32.53
CA GLN A 343 12.76 -39.62 -31.63
C GLN A 343 12.33 -39.47 -30.17
N ARG A 344 13.19 -39.92 -29.22
CA ARG A 344 12.95 -39.75 -27.76
C ARG A 344 12.70 -38.32 -27.35
N GLY A 345 13.44 -37.37 -27.97
CA GLY A 345 13.27 -35.94 -27.73
C GLY A 345 11.89 -35.41 -28.10
N GLU A 346 11.30 -35.90 -29.18
CA GLU A 346 10.00 -35.49 -29.68
C GLU A 346 8.87 -35.98 -28.79
N ILE A 347 8.95 -37.21 -28.26
CA ILE A 347 8.00 -37.73 -27.27
C ILE A 347 8.05 -36.91 -25.99
N ARG A 348 9.27 -36.63 -25.50
CA ARG A 348 9.43 -35.76 -24.34
C ARG A 348 8.84 -34.38 -24.58
N SER A 349 9.12 -33.74 -25.71
CA SER A 349 8.58 -32.44 -26.08
C SER A 349 7.05 -32.44 -26.16
N LEU A 350 6.43 -33.53 -26.66
CA LEU A 350 4.97 -33.65 -26.70
C LEU A 350 4.35 -33.53 -25.29
N PHE A 351 4.87 -34.26 -24.31
CA PHE A 351 4.40 -34.18 -22.92
C PHE A 351 4.69 -32.83 -22.29
N LEU A 352 5.82 -32.21 -22.61
CA LEU A 352 6.12 -30.84 -22.11
C LEU A 352 5.19 -29.81 -22.73
N TYR A 353 4.79 -29.91 -23.99
CA TYR A 353 3.76 -29.08 -24.60
C TYR A 353 2.38 -29.28 -23.93
N GLU A 354 2.00 -30.52 -23.61
CA GLU A 354 0.77 -30.79 -22.85
C GLU A 354 0.78 -30.08 -21.48
N ALA A 355 1.90 -30.21 -20.76
CA ALA A 355 2.07 -29.53 -19.47
C ALA A 355 2.06 -27.99 -19.59
N PHE A 356 2.74 -27.47 -20.63
CA PHE A 356 2.76 -26.03 -20.89
C PHE A 356 1.37 -25.45 -21.18
N PHE A 357 0.61 -26.09 -22.08
CA PHE A 357 -0.75 -25.62 -22.41
C PHE A 357 -1.72 -25.78 -21.23
N LEU A 358 -1.54 -26.81 -20.41
CA LEU A 358 -2.30 -26.99 -19.17
C LEU A 358 -2.02 -25.86 -18.18
N ALA A 359 -0.73 -25.52 -17.97
CA ALA A 359 -0.31 -24.44 -17.10
C ALA A 359 -0.80 -23.09 -17.59
N LEU A 360 -0.62 -22.80 -18.88
CA LEU A 360 -1.04 -21.53 -19.50
C LEU A 360 -2.56 -21.38 -19.43
N GLY A 361 -3.31 -22.42 -19.80
CA GLY A 361 -4.78 -22.40 -19.73
C GLY A 361 -5.30 -22.23 -18.29
N GLY A 362 -4.71 -22.95 -17.33
CA GLY A 362 -5.02 -22.80 -15.90
C GLY A 362 -4.68 -21.42 -15.39
N ALA A 363 -3.52 -20.88 -15.74
CA ALA A 363 -3.11 -19.53 -15.30
C ALA A 363 -4.03 -18.44 -15.85
N ILE A 364 -4.37 -18.49 -17.13
CA ILE A 364 -5.30 -17.54 -17.75
C ILE A 364 -6.68 -17.64 -17.08
N ALA A 365 -7.20 -18.84 -16.90
CA ALA A 365 -8.48 -19.06 -16.22
C ALA A 365 -8.43 -18.53 -14.77
N GLY A 366 -7.33 -18.74 -14.03
CA GLY A 366 -7.13 -18.24 -12.69
C GLY A 366 -7.13 -16.70 -12.60
N ILE A 367 -6.44 -16.04 -13.53
CA ILE A 367 -6.46 -14.56 -13.59
C ILE A 367 -7.86 -14.04 -13.91
N ILE A 368 -8.57 -14.65 -14.87
CA ILE A 368 -9.95 -14.25 -15.20
C ILE A 368 -10.85 -14.40 -13.98
N LEU A 369 -10.77 -15.54 -13.26
CA LEU A 369 -11.52 -15.77 -12.03
C LEU A 369 -11.16 -14.75 -10.96
N ALA A 370 -9.87 -14.43 -10.80
CA ALA A 370 -9.43 -13.39 -9.86
C ALA A 370 -10.03 -12.02 -10.19
N LEU A 371 -9.99 -11.61 -11.46
CA LEU A 371 -10.58 -10.34 -11.91
C LEU A 371 -12.10 -10.29 -11.65
N VAL A 372 -12.81 -11.39 -11.87
CA VAL A 372 -14.24 -11.48 -11.55
C VAL A 372 -14.48 -11.33 -10.04
N VAL A 373 -13.70 -12.06 -9.21
CA VAL A 373 -13.82 -11.96 -7.75
C VAL A 373 -13.47 -10.56 -7.26
N MET A 374 -12.38 -9.95 -7.76
CA MET A 374 -12.01 -8.57 -7.44
C MET A 374 -13.13 -7.58 -7.78
N SER A 375 -13.73 -7.72 -8.97
CA SER A 375 -14.85 -6.87 -9.40
C SER A 375 -16.07 -7.04 -8.50
N LEU A 376 -16.39 -8.26 -8.09
CA LEU A 376 -17.50 -8.51 -7.16
C LEU A 376 -17.22 -7.93 -5.77
N LEU A 377 -16.01 -8.09 -5.25
CA LEU A 377 -15.61 -7.53 -3.96
C LEU A 377 -15.59 -6.01 -3.97
N SER A 378 -15.21 -5.39 -5.09
CA SER A 378 -15.19 -3.92 -5.23
C SER A 378 -16.58 -3.29 -5.31
N LEU A 379 -17.63 -4.07 -5.60
CA LEU A 379 -19.02 -3.59 -5.57
C LEU A 379 -19.60 -3.50 -4.14
N ILE A 380 -18.97 -4.17 -3.18
CA ILE A 380 -19.42 -4.14 -1.79
C ILE A 380 -19.03 -2.80 -1.18
N ASP A 381 -20.03 -2.03 -0.76
CA ASP A 381 -19.82 -0.82 0.03
C ASP A 381 -19.75 -1.18 1.52
N PHE A 382 -18.58 -1.05 2.10
CA PHE A 382 -18.35 -1.26 3.54
C PHE A 382 -18.62 0.01 4.36
N GLY A 383 -18.90 1.10 3.69
CA GLY A 383 -19.12 2.40 4.28
C GLY A 383 -17.83 3.09 4.75
N MET A 384 -17.89 4.41 4.85
CA MET A 384 -16.78 5.21 5.40
C MET A 384 -16.59 5.00 6.91
N ASP A 385 -17.57 4.42 7.59
CA ASP A 385 -17.53 4.09 9.02
C ASP A 385 -16.76 2.81 9.33
N SER A 386 -16.30 2.08 8.30
CA SER A 386 -15.56 0.84 8.47
C SER A 386 -14.21 1.08 9.14
N PRO A 387 -13.80 0.26 10.12
CA PRO A 387 -12.43 0.29 10.66
C PRO A 387 -11.36 0.08 9.58
N ALA A 388 -11.73 -0.52 8.46
CA ALA A 388 -10.86 -0.77 7.32
C ALA A 388 -10.82 0.40 6.30
N PHE A 389 -11.47 1.54 6.58
CA PHE A 389 -11.52 2.71 5.69
C PHE A 389 -10.16 3.11 5.12
N LEU A 390 -9.10 3.04 5.95
CA LEU A 390 -7.74 3.40 5.54
C LEU A 390 -7.18 2.61 4.36
N ILE A 391 -7.59 1.36 4.24
CA ILE A 391 -7.15 0.46 3.17
C ILE A 391 -8.13 0.40 2.01
N MET A 392 -9.22 1.17 2.09
CA MET A 392 -10.29 1.24 1.11
C MET A 392 -10.25 2.57 0.36
N ARG A 393 -10.84 2.58 -0.81
CA ARG A 393 -11.06 3.79 -1.59
C ARG A 393 -12.55 4.14 -1.54
N ASN A 394 -12.89 5.22 -0.84
CA ASN A 394 -14.29 5.68 -0.68
C ASN A 394 -15.25 4.58 -0.17
N GLY A 395 -14.82 3.79 0.82
CA GLY A 395 -15.63 2.70 1.40
C GLY A 395 -15.65 1.39 0.61
N HIS A 396 -15.02 1.33 -0.57
CA HIS A 396 -14.93 0.14 -1.40
C HIS A 396 -13.53 -0.46 -1.38
N LEU A 397 -13.44 -1.81 -1.37
CA LEU A 397 -12.17 -2.48 -1.60
C LEU A 397 -11.71 -2.22 -3.03
N SER A 398 -10.51 -1.72 -3.19
CA SER A 398 -9.90 -1.54 -4.50
C SER A 398 -8.77 -2.55 -4.69
N PHE A 399 -8.56 -2.93 -5.96
CA PHE A 399 -7.54 -3.88 -6.36
C PHE A 399 -6.76 -3.29 -7.52
N PHE A 400 -5.45 -3.37 -7.44
CA PHE A 400 -4.58 -3.00 -8.54
C PHE A 400 -3.60 -4.14 -8.82
N LEU A 401 -3.75 -4.79 -9.96
CA LEU A 401 -2.87 -5.87 -10.39
C LEU A 401 -1.79 -5.30 -11.32
N PRO A 402 -0.53 -5.15 -10.86
CA PRO A 402 0.56 -4.73 -11.74
C PRO A 402 0.76 -5.74 -12.86
N PRO A 403 0.73 -5.35 -14.15
CA PRO A 403 0.82 -6.29 -15.28
C PRO A 403 2.10 -7.14 -15.25
N LEU A 404 3.20 -6.55 -14.80
CA LEU A 404 4.49 -7.25 -14.68
C LEU A 404 4.44 -8.36 -13.63
N ARG A 405 3.74 -8.16 -12.51
CA ARG A 405 3.53 -9.21 -11.49
C ARG A 405 2.65 -10.33 -12.01
N ALA A 406 1.57 -10.02 -12.72
CA ALA A 406 0.71 -11.01 -13.34
C ALA A 406 1.49 -11.88 -14.35
N LEU A 407 2.29 -11.26 -15.20
CA LEU A 407 3.15 -11.96 -16.15
C LEU A 407 4.21 -12.82 -15.44
N GLY A 408 4.82 -12.32 -14.38
CA GLY A 408 5.76 -13.05 -13.53
C GLY A 408 5.14 -14.31 -12.94
N ASN A 409 3.92 -14.23 -12.40
CA ASN A 409 3.19 -15.38 -11.85
C ASN A 409 2.89 -16.44 -12.91
N ILE A 410 2.47 -16.03 -14.12
CA ILE A 410 2.28 -16.94 -15.26
C ILE A 410 3.59 -17.65 -15.62
N LEU A 411 4.68 -16.91 -15.70
CA LEU A 411 5.98 -17.45 -16.06
C LEU A 411 6.48 -18.45 -15.00
N ILE A 412 6.38 -18.10 -13.73
CA ILE A 412 6.78 -18.95 -12.60
C ILE A 412 5.98 -20.27 -12.66
N ILE A 413 4.64 -20.20 -12.73
CA ILE A 413 3.82 -21.43 -12.74
C ILE A 413 4.07 -22.28 -13.98
N ALA A 414 4.32 -21.67 -15.14
CA ALA A 414 4.65 -22.39 -16.36
C ALA A 414 6.00 -23.13 -16.23
N LEU A 415 7.04 -22.46 -15.73
CA LEU A 415 8.35 -23.06 -15.51
C LEU A 415 8.28 -24.20 -14.48
N LEU A 416 7.59 -23.99 -13.38
CA LEU A 416 7.44 -25.01 -12.34
C LEU A 416 6.63 -26.21 -12.84
N THR A 417 5.58 -26.00 -13.64
CA THR A 417 4.78 -27.07 -14.24
C THR A 417 5.60 -27.87 -15.25
N LEU A 418 6.41 -27.20 -16.07
CA LEU A 418 7.33 -27.86 -16.98
C LEU A 418 8.37 -28.69 -16.23
N PHE A 419 8.89 -28.17 -15.12
CA PHE A 419 9.82 -28.92 -14.27
C PHE A 419 9.16 -30.17 -13.68
N ALA A 420 7.94 -30.08 -13.16
CA ALA A 420 7.18 -31.21 -12.63
C ALA A 420 6.91 -32.28 -13.68
N ALA A 421 6.57 -31.86 -14.92
CA ALA A 421 6.30 -32.77 -16.02
C ALA A 421 7.57 -33.40 -16.65
N TYR A 422 8.74 -32.80 -16.44
CA TYR A 422 9.98 -33.23 -17.09
C TYR A 422 10.38 -34.66 -16.72
N PHE A 423 10.30 -35.05 -15.45
CA PHE A 423 10.71 -36.38 -15.00
C PHE A 423 9.80 -37.48 -15.56
N PRO A 424 8.47 -37.39 -15.47
CA PRO A 424 7.58 -38.36 -16.14
C PRO A 424 7.78 -38.38 -17.65
N ALA A 425 7.91 -37.22 -18.30
CA ALA A 425 8.12 -37.12 -19.75
C ALA A 425 9.44 -37.81 -20.20
N LYS A 426 10.51 -37.63 -19.42
CA LYS A 426 11.79 -38.30 -19.66
C LYS A 426 11.69 -39.83 -19.51
N SER A 427 10.93 -40.31 -18.52
CA SER A 427 10.67 -41.71 -18.30
C SER A 427 9.90 -42.34 -19.47
N ALA A 428 8.84 -41.67 -19.93
CA ALA A 428 8.05 -42.10 -21.10
C ALA A 428 8.92 -42.21 -22.38
N ALA A 429 9.77 -41.20 -22.62
CA ALA A 429 10.64 -41.15 -23.79
C ALA A 429 11.72 -42.27 -23.83
N LYS A 430 12.11 -42.78 -22.65
CA LYS A 430 13.11 -43.85 -22.53
C LYS A 430 12.54 -45.27 -22.77
N MET A 431 11.22 -45.44 -22.82
CA MET A 431 10.57 -46.72 -22.94
C MET A 431 10.94 -47.44 -24.25
N GLU A 432 11.23 -48.73 -24.16
CA GLU A 432 11.57 -49.56 -25.31
C GLU A 432 10.33 -49.96 -26.11
N PRO A 433 10.31 -49.80 -27.47
CA PRO A 433 9.15 -50.11 -28.30
C PRO A 433 8.67 -51.56 -28.13
N ALA A 434 9.60 -52.52 -28.03
CA ALA A 434 9.30 -53.93 -27.88
C ALA A 434 8.54 -54.23 -26.57
N LEU A 435 8.95 -53.62 -25.45
CA LEU A 435 8.27 -53.76 -24.17
C LEU A 435 6.90 -53.07 -24.18
N ALA A 436 6.81 -51.90 -24.80
CA ALA A 436 5.55 -51.14 -24.91
C ALA A 436 4.47 -51.86 -25.71
N LEU A 437 4.84 -52.61 -26.73
CA LEU A 437 3.92 -53.40 -27.58
C LEU A 437 3.60 -54.79 -27.00
N ARG A 438 4.48 -55.33 -26.14
CA ARG A 438 4.34 -56.66 -25.51
C ARG A 438 3.46 -56.63 -24.23
N THR A 439 3.26 -55.52 -23.60
CA THR A 439 2.43 -55.39 -22.39
C THR A 439 0.95 -55.65 -22.76
N MET A 440 0.63 -56.91 -22.89
CA MET A 440 -0.73 -57.43 -22.91
C MET A 440 -1.02 -58.06 -21.55
N LYS A 441 -1.66 -57.29 -20.66
CA LYS A 441 -2.64 -57.83 -19.71
C LYS A 441 -3.42 -56.68 -19.11
#